data_926cf733b96b31f03c4c2a33baa98718
#
_entry.id   926cf733b96b31f03c4c2a33baa98718
#
_cell.length_a   1.000
_cell.length_b   1.000
_cell.length_c   1.000
_cell.angle_alpha   90.00
_cell.angle_beta   90.00
_cell.angle_gamma   90.00
#
_symmetry.space_group_name_H-M   'P 1'
#
loop_
_entity.id
_entity.type
_entity.pdbx_description
1 polymer ?
#
loop_
_entity_poly.entity_id
_entity_poly.type
_entity_poly.pdbx_seq_one_letter_code
_entity_poly.pdbx_strand_id
1 'polypeptide(L)'
;MQQNIDSILDAAEQQQASDVFLQEDEIPRLKINEQIIVLGDEPLSLAHITGFWQACGANAQGDGDMDRDTGFVSRTHTRYRVSLHRTMGRLAAVLRRIKTNVPTLKALGAPEWLLTRWGARKHGLILITGPTGSGKSTTIASLLQWMNENLVRHIVTIEDPVEYQFTSKRCHFTQRQVGRDTGTFAIGLRSALRQAPDVIFVGEIRDYETALTALQASETGHLVVSTLHSERVADTMERYLNLFPAQDEKHGVNLLANQLSGVLCQKLVQSADGGLHLLVEHVENAGAMRDWIARRELQNIDQYISRGSDPTAVSFLQSTLKALQAKVITEATAMASVSNESELRRAMRGIG
;
A
#
# COMPACT_ATOMS: atom_id res chain seq x y z
N MET A 1 -30.38 26.37 -8.39
CA MET A 1 -30.17 25.77 -7.01
C MET A 1 -28.70 25.93 -6.69
N GLN A 2 -28.34 26.70 -5.66
CA GLN A 2 -26.94 26.81 -5.27
C GLN A 2 -26.39 25.39 -4.96
N GLN A 3 -25.32 25.02 -5.64
CA GLN A 3 -24.67 23.72 -5.43
C GLN A 3 -24.06 23.67 -4.02
N ASN A 4 -24.71 23.00 -3.10
CA ASN A 4 -24.16 22.70 -1.79
C ASN A 4 -23.10 21.58 -1.94
N ILE A 5 -22.02 21.64 -1.16
CA ILE A 5 -20.96 20.62 -1.21
C ILE A 5 -21.50 19.20 -0.98
N ASP A 6 -22.51 19.03 -0.15
CA ASP A 6 -23.16 17.72 0.03
C ASP A 6 -23.75 17.17 -1.27
N SER A 7 -24.40 18.03 -2.10
CA SER A 7 -24.94 17.58 -3.39
C SER A 7 -23.84 17.25 -4.40
N ILE A 8 -22.69 17.93 -4.33
CA ILE A 8 -21.51 17.62 -5.14
C ILE A 8 -20.96 16.23 -4.74
N LEU A 9 -20.85 15.97 -3.45
CA LEU A 9 -20.37 14.67 -2.94
C LEU A 9 -21.32 13.53 -3.27
N ASP A 10 -22.64 13.75 -3.16
CA ASP A 10 -23.62 12.75 -3.57
C ASP A 10 -23.51 12.41 -5.07
N ALA A 11 -23.36 13.42 -5.93
CA ALA A 11 -23.17 13.19 -7.35
C ALA A 11 -21.84 12.47 -7.65
N ALA A 12 -20.78 12.81 -6.93
CA ALA A 12 -19.48 12.12 -7.03
C ALA A 12 -19.59 10.65 -6.64
N GLU A 13 -20.35 10.33 -5.58
CA GLU A 13 -20.58 8.96 -5.12
C GLU A 13 -21.42 8.15 -6.12
N GLN A 14 -22.50 8.73 -6.64
CA GLN A 14 -23.36 8.10 -7.67
C GLN A 14 -22.57 7.77 -8.93
N GLN A 15 -21.68 8.68 -9.36
CA GLN A 15 -20.85 8.50 -10.55
C GLN A 15 -19.55 7.71 -10.27
N GLN A 16 -19.37 7.20 -9.04
CA GLN A 16 -18.19 6.44 -8.65
C GLN A 16 -16.87 7.21 -8.85
N ALA A 17 -16.90 8.54 -8.69
CA ALA A 17 -15.71 9.38 -8.82
C ALA A 17 -14.63 8.96 -7.81
N SER A 18 -13.37 8.97 -8.25
CA SER A 18 -12.21 8.72 -7.38
C SER A 18 -11.79 9.98 -6.63
N ASP A 19 -11.88 11.15 -7.29
CA ASP A 19 -11.47 12.43 -6.72
C ASP A 19 -12.52 13.51 -7.04
N VAL A 20 -12.65 14.48 -6.14
CA VAL A 20 -13.47 15.69 -6.29
C VAL A 20 -12.56 16.90 -6.14
N PHE A 21 -12.63 17.83 -7.09
CA PHE A 21 -11.87 19.07 -7.08
C PHE A 21 -12.81 20.24 -6.83
N LEU A 22 -12.57 20.95 -5.75
CA LEU A 22 -13.31 22.14 -5.33
C LEU A 22 -12.37 23.33 -5.30
N GLN A 23 -12.78 24.44 -5.89
CA GLN A 23 -12.03 25.70 -5.86
C GLN A 23 -13.01 26.87 -5.86
N GLU A 24 -12.70 27.89 -5.11
CA GLU A 24 -13.43 29.16 -5.10
C GLU A 24 -13.51 29.76 -6.52
N ASP A 25 -14.70 30.22 -6.91
CA ASP A 25 -15.05 30.78 -8.24
C ASP A 25 -14.83 29.84 -9.43
N GLU A 26 -14.65 28.53 -9.19
CA GLU A 26 -14.55 27.52 -10.23
C GLU A 26 -15.71 26.52 -10.15
N ILE A 27 -16.08 25.98 -11.31
CA ILE A 27 -17.07 24.89 -11.37
C ILE A 27 -16.42 23.62 -10.83
N PRO A 28 -17.06 22.88 -9.90
CA PRO A 28 -16.54 21.63 -9.36
C PRO A 28 -16.22 20.61 -10.45
N ARG A 29 -15.17 19.82 -10.25
CA ARG A 29 -14.78 18.77 -11.18
C ARG A 29 -14.67 17.43 -10.46
N LEU A 30 -14.96 16.36 -11.19
CA LEU A 30 -14.85 14.97 -10.71
C LEU A 30 -13.82 14.23 -11.56
N LYS A 31 -13.05 13.35 -10.92
CA LYS A 31 -12.20 12.38 -11.63
C LYS A 31 -12.90 11.02 -11.68
N ILE A 32 -13.20 10.55 -12.89
CA ILE A 32 -13.88 9.27 -13.16
C ILE A 32 -13.09 8.55 -14.24
N ASN A 33 -12.63 7.32 -13.96
CA ASN A 33 -11.84 6.51 -14.90
C ASN A 33 -10.67 7.28 -15.53
N GLU A 34 -9.89 7.99 -14.70
CA GLU A 34 -8.75 8.84 -15.07
C GLU A 34 -9.10 10.09 -15.90
N GLN A 35 -10.37 10.34 -16.19
CA GLN A 35 -10.83 11.55 -16.88
C GLN A 35 -11.37 12.56 -15.89
N ILE A 36 -11.09 13.83 -16.12
CA ILE A 36 -11.64 14.95 -15.34
C ILE A 36 -12.85 15.52 -16.07
N ILE A 37 -14.00 15.47 -15.42
CA ILE A 37 -15.27 16.00 -15.93
C ILE A 37 -15.76 17.16 -15.07
N VAL A 38 -16.47 18.09 -15.70
CA VAL A 38 -17.11 19.23 -15.03
C VAL A 38 -18.45 18.79 -14.43
N LEU A 39 -18.78 19.23 -13.22
CA LEU A 39 -20.03 18.91 -12.54
C LEU A 39 -20.91 20.15 -12.40
N GLY A 40 -21.96 20.22 -13.23
CA GLY A 40 -22.90 21.34 -13.25
C GLY A 40 -22.36 22.56 -13.98
N ASP A 41 -23.00 23.70 -13.78
CA ASP A 41 -22.76 24.93 -14.54
C ASP A 41 -22.41 26.13 -13.66
N GLU A 42 -22.55 26.00 -12.33
CA GLU A 42 -22.37 27.10 -11.39
C GLU A 42 -21.02 26.99 -10.66
N PRO A 43 -20.24 28.10 -10.59
CA PRO A 43 -19.01 28.15 -9.79
C PRO A 43 -19.31 28.02 -8.29
N LEU A 44 -18.35 27.47 -7.56
CA LEU A 44 -18.41 27.34 -6.10
C LEU A 44 -18.17 28.68 -5.43
N SER A 45 -19.15 29.16 -4.65
CA SER A 45 -19.00 30.44 -3.94
C SER A 45 -18.01 30.32 -2.77
N LEU A 46 -17.37 31.46 -2.42
CA LEU A 46 -16.51 31.58 -1.24
C LEU A 46 -17.20 31.09 0.05
N ALA A 47 -18.49 31.35 0.21
CA ALA A 47 -19.23 30.92 1.38
C ALA A 47 -19.29 29.38 1.52
N HIS A 48 -19.51 28.67 0.40
CA HIS A 48 -19.59 27.23 0.40
C HIS A 48 -18.24 26.58 0.70
N ILE A 49 -17.15 27.05 0.07
CA ILE A 49 -15.84 26.45 0.31
C ILE A 49 -15.29 26.81 1.70
N THR A 50 -15.58 28.01 2.22
CA THR A 50 -15.26 28.42 3.60
C THR A 50 -15.96 27.51 4.60
N GLY A 51 -17.27 27.26 4.41
CA GLY A 51 -18.03 26.33 5.26
C GLY A 51 -17.45 24.90 5.23
N PHE A 52 -17.01 24.44 4.07
CA PHE A 52 -16.36 23.13 3.94
C PHE A 52 -15.02 23.08 4.67
N TRP A 53 -14.17 24.11 4.55
CA TRP A 53 -12.92 24.20 5.29
C TRP A 53 -13.15 24.14 6.81
N GLN A 54 -14.15 24.88 7.31
CA GLN A 54 -14.53 24.85 8.73
C GLN A 54 -15.03 23.46 9.15
N ALA A 55 -15.84 22.78 8.31
CA ALA A 55 -16.27 21.41 8.57
C ALA A 55 -15.11 20.41 8.61
N CYS A 56 -14.02 20.70 7.89
CA CYS A 56 -12.76 19.96 7.94
C CYS A 56 -11.84 20.36 9.12
N GLY A 57 -12.29 21.26 10.00
CA GLY A 57 -11.53 21.75 11.17
C GLY A 57 -10.41 22.71 10.82
N ALA A 58 -10.44 23.34 9.63
CA ALA A 58 -9.46 24.31 9.18
C ALA A 58 -9.99 25.74 9.26
N ASN A 59 -9.08 26.71 9.51
CA ASN A 59 -9.43 28.11 9.47
C ASN A 59 -9.25 28.66 8.05
N ALA A 60 -10.35 29.03 7.41
CA ALA A 60 -10.35 29.66 6.10
C ALA A 60 -9.90 31.13 6.12
N GLN A 61 -9.87 31.77 7.31
CA GLN A 61 -9.50 33.17 7.50
C GLN A 61 -8.12 33.26 8.17
N GLY A 62 -7.17 33.94 7.54
CA GLY A 62 -5.83 34.21 8.08
C GLY A 62 -4.72 33.31 7.51
N ASP A 63 -3.47 33.61 7.92
CA ASP A 63 -2.24 32.91 7.44
C ASP A 63 -1.99 31.53 8.09
N GLY A 64 -2.94 31.01 8.88
CA GLY A 64 -2.71 29.87 9.77
C GLY A 64 -2.68 28.50 9.10
N ASP A 65 -3.47 28.27 8.07
CA ASP A 65 -3.54 26.96 7.37
C ASP A 65 -3.39 27.18 5.88
N MET A 66 -2.15 27.19 5.36
CA MET A 66 -1.91 27.31 3.92
C MET A 66 -2.13 25.99 3.20
N ASP A 67 -1.66 24.89 3.79
CA ASP A 67 -1.84 23.52 3.34
C ASP A 67 -2.20 22.61 4.51
N ARG A 68 -3.26 21.81 4.37
CA ARG A 68 -3.70 20.90 5.43
C ARG A 68 -4.31 19.64 4.86
N ASP A 69 -3.76 18.50 5.25
CA ASP A 69 -4.37 17.19 5.00
C ASP A 69 -5.28 16.79 6.17
N THR A 70 -6.49 16.33 5.85
CA THR A 70 -7.50 15.93 6.84
C THR A 70 -8.41 14.84 6.28
N GLY A 71 -9.31 14.32 7.08
CA GLY A 71 -10.38 13.40 6.67
C GLY A 71 -11.74 14.06 6.77
N PHE A 72 -12.63 13.74 5.85
CA PHE A 72 -14.03 14.16 5.87
C PHE A 72 -14.94 12.94 5.68
N VAL A 73 -16.11 12.96 6.33
CA VAL A 73 -17.14 11.93 6.18
C VAL A 73 -18.38 12.62 5.63
N SER A 74 -18.85 12.18 4.44
CA SER A 74 -20.06 12.72 3.85
C SER A 74 -21.32 12.28 4.62
N ARG A 75 -22.46 12.87 4.31
CA ARG A 75 -23.76 12.50 4.90
C ARG A 75 -24.19 11.05 4.58
N THR A 76 -23.66 10.47 3.50
CA THR A 76 -23.83 9.06 3.12
C THR A 76 -22.83 8.12 3.77
N HIS A 77 -22.05 8.61 4.75
CA HIS A 77 -20.99 7.88 5.45
C HIS A 77 -19.81 7.48 4.57
N THR A 78 -19.67 8.04 3.36
CA THR A 78 -18.46 7.87 2.54
C THR A 78 -17.32 8.70 3.13
N ARG A 79 -16.16 8.08 3.29
CA ARG A 79 -14.96 8.74 3.77
C ARG A 79 -14.12 9.28 2.63
N TYR A 80 -13.61 10.49 2.83
CA TYR A 80 -12.69 11.17 1.92
C TYR A 80 -11.41 11.56 2.68
N ARG A 81 -10.27 11.39 2.03
CA ARG A 81 -9.06 12.14 2.32
C ARG A 81 -9.22 13.50 1.67
N VAL A 82 -8.94 14.56 2.39
CA VAL A 82 -9.08 15.94 1.92
C VAL A 82 -7.74 16.65 2.05
N SER A 83 -7.26 17.20 0.95
CA SER A 83 -6.16 18.15 0.93
C SER A 83 -6.74 19.55 0.72
N LEU A 84 -6.66 20.37 1.76
CA LEU A 84 -7.04 21.77 1.73
C LEU A 84 -5.80 22.58 1.37
N HIS A 85 -5.91 23.50 0.41
CA HIS A 85 -4.79 24.36 -0.01
C HIS A 85 -5.30 25.68 -0.59
N ARG A 86 -4.37 26.61 -0.77
CA ARG A 86 -4.67 27.85 -1.48
C ARG A 86 -4.02 27.85 -2.84
N THR A 87 -4.73 28.35 -3.83
CA THR A 87 -4.22 28.58 -5.18
C THR A 87 -4.55 29.99 -5.64
N MET A 88 -3.52 30.79 -5.97
CA MET A 88 -3.66 32.21 -6.34
C MET A 88 -4.50 33.02 -5.33
N GLY A 89 -4.33 32.72 -4.01
CA GLY A 89 -5.06 33.36 -2.91
C GLY A 89 -6.46 32.83 -2.65
N ARG A 90 -7.01 31.98 -3.53
CA ARG A 90 -8.34 31.36 -3.41
C ARG A 90 -8.28 30.05 -2.62
N LEU A 91 -9.38 29.71 -1.95
CA LEU A 91 -9.52 28.43 -1.24
C LEU A 91 -9.75 27.30 -2.24
N ALA A 92 -9.07 26.18 -2.03
CA ALA A 92 -9.25 24.98 -2.81
C ALA A 92 -9.25 23.73 -1.92
N ALA A 93 -9.87 22.64 -2.41
CA ALA A 93 -9.86 21.34 -1.76
C ALA A 93 -9.84 20.23 -2.81
N VAL A 94 -9.01 19.22 -2.59
CA VAL A 94 -9.05 17.97 -3.34
C VAL A 94 -9.49 16.87 -2.39
N LEU A 95 -10.59 16.20 -2.74
CA LEU A 95 -11.13 15.10 -1.94
C LEU A 95 -10.92 13.80 -2.69
N ARG A 96 -10.20 12.86 -2.10
CA ARG A 96 -10.03 11.49 -2.61
C ARG A 96 -10.89 10.52 -1.82
N ARG A 97 -11.76 9.79 -2.53
CA ARG A 97 -12.63 8.80 -1.90
C ARG A 97 -11.83 7.61 -1.37
N ILE A 98 -12.03 7.28 -0.09
CA ILE A 98 -11.46 6.08 0.53
C ILE A 98 -12.28 4.88 0.08
N LYS A 99 -11.60 3.86 -0.45
CA LYS A 99 -12.24 2.66 -0.98
C LYS A 99 -12.74 1.76 0.15
N THR A 100 -13.94 1.24 0.01
CA THR A 100 -14.54 0.25 0.93
C THR A 100 -14.59 -1.14 0.31
N ASN A 101 -14.58 -1.22 -1.02
CA ASN A 101 -14.59 -2.50 -1.74
C ASN A 101 -13.15 -2.96 -1.95
N VAL A 102 -12.77 -4.02 -1.24
CA VAL A 102 -11.43 -4.62 -1.29
C VAL A 102 -11.48 -5.83 -2.22
N PRO A 103 -10.68 -5.88 -3.29
CA PRO A 103 -10.63 -7.03 -4.18
C PRO A 103 -10.03 -8.25 -3.46
N THR A 104 -10.35 -9.46 -3.92
CA THR A 104 -9.71 -10.68 -3.39
C THR A 104 -8.29 -10.83 -3.91
N LEU A 105 -7.42 -11.52 -3.16
CA LEU A 105 -6.05 -11.83 -3.59
C LEU A 105 -6.04 -12.55 -4.96
N LYS A 106 -6.99 -13.44 -5.18
CA LYS A 106 -7.18 -14.15 -6.45
C LYS A 106 -7.52 -13.21 -7.61
N ALA A 107 -8.41 -12.24 -7.37
CA ALA A 107 -8.79 -11.26 -8.40
C ALA A 107 -7.61 -10.34 -8.80
N LEU A 108 -6.66 -10.12 -7.88
CA LEU A 108 -5.44 -9.37 -8.15
C LEU A 108 -4.38 -10.18 -8.93
N GLY A 109 -4.54 -11.50 -9.06
CA GLY A 109 -3.49 -12.37 -9.57
C GLY A 109 -2.31 -12.55 -8.60
N ALA A 110 -2.47 -12.16 -7.33
CA ALA A 110 -1.45 -12.34 -6.30
C ALA A 110 -1.29 -13.83 -5.94
N PRO A 111 -0.11 -14.26 -5.43
CA PRO A 111 0.09 -15.64 -4.97
C PRO A 111 -0.69 -15.89 -3.67
N GLU A 112 -2.01 -16.10 -3.79
CA GLU A 112 -2.96 -16.23 -2.68
C GLU A 112 -2.52 -17.27 -1.67
N TRP A 113 -2.13 -18.46 -2.12
CA TRP A 113 -1.69 -19.57 -1.25
C TRP A 113 -0.50 -19.18 -0.35
N LEU A 114 0.43 -18.37 -0.87
CA LEU A 114 1.61 -17.90 -0.14
C LEU A 114 1.22 -16.81 0.87
N LEU A 115 0.48 -15.80 0.40
CA LEU A 115 0.08 -14.67 1.23
C LEU A 115 -0.85 -15.10 2.37
N THR A 116 -1.81 -16.01 2.11
CA THR A 116 -2.69 -16.55 3.15
C THR A 116 -1.93 -17.40 4.16
N ARG A 117 -0.93 -18.18 3.70
CA ARG A 117 -0.03 -18.93 4.59
C ARG A 117 0.79 -18.00 5.49
N TRP A 118 1.33 -16.91 4.94
CA TRP A 118 2.03 -15.91 5.74
C TRP A 118 1.08 -15.19 6.70
N GLY A 119 -0.09 -14.79 6.22
CA GLY A 119 -1.12 -14.11 7.00
C GLY A 119 -1.70 -14.96 8.14
N ALA A 120 -1.66 -16.28 8.04
CA ALA A 120 -2.09 -17.20 9.09
C ALA A 120 -1.08 -17.34 10.23
N ARG A 121 0.18 -16.90 10.05
CA ARG A 121 1.21 -16.93 11.10
C ARG A 121 0.79 -16.11 12.30
N LYS A 122 1.26 -16.49 13.48
CA LYS A 122 1.01 -15.75 14.72
C LYS A 122 1.95 -14.57 14.91
N HIS A 123 3.18 -14.67 14.39
CA HIS A 123 4.22 -13.65 14.49
C HIS A 123 5.12 -13.65 13.24
N GLY A 124 5.92 -12.63 13.12
CA GLY A 124 6.87 -12.44 12.04
C GLY A 124 6.64 -11.15 11.28
N LEU A 125 7.55 -10.84 10.35
CA LEU A 125 7.48 -9.65 9.49
C LEU A 125 7.20 -10.07 8.05
N ILE A 126 6.15 -9.51 7.45
CA ILE A 126 5.82 -9.63 6.02
C ILE A 126 6.11 -8.28 5.36
N LEU A 127 6.91 -8.29 4.31
CA LEU A 127 7.21 -7.09 3.52
C LEU A 127 6.60 -7.22 2.12
N ILE A 128 5.73 -6.25 1.76
CA ILE A 128 5.18 -6.12 0.42
C ILE A 128 5.73 -4.85 -0.20
N THR A 129 6.53 -4.98 -1.27
CA THR A 129 7.33 -3.89 -1.81
C THR A 129 7.12 -3.69 -3.31
N GLY A 130 7.67 -2.63 -3.85
CA GLY A 130 7.55 -2.24 -5.25
C GLY A 130 7.50 -0.72 -5.41
N PRO A 131 7.58 -0.20 -6.63
CA PRO A 131 7.49 1.22 -6.91
C PRO A 131 6.12 1.81 -6.50
N THR A 132 6.03 3.15 -6.49
CA THR A 132 4.74 3.83 -6.31
C THR A 132 3.77 3.42 -7.42
N GLY A 133 2.51 3.17 -7.07
CA GLY A 133 1.51 2.72 -8.04
C GLY A 133 1.55 1.23 -8.37
N SER A 134 2.45 0.42 -7.79
CA SER A 134 2.51 -1.03 -8.04
C SER A 134 1.39 -1.86 -7.38
N GLY A 135 0.46 -1.22 -6.65
CA GLY A 135 -0.67 -1.89 -6.02
C GLY A 135 -0.40 -2.47 -4.63
N LYS A 136 0.69 -2.07 -3.94
CA LYS A 136 1.05 -2.58 -2.58
C LYS A 136 -0.10 -2.47 -1.59
N SER A 137 -0.70 -1.29 -1.46
CA SER A 137 -1.81 -1.04 -0.54
C SER A 137 -3.02 -1.91 -0.86
N THR A 138 -3.30 -2.15 -2.15
CA THR A 138 -4.39 -3.02 -2.57
C THR A 138 -4.12 -4.48 -2.20
N THR A 139 -2.89 -4.97 -2.40
CA THR A 139 -2.50 -6.34 -2.03
C THR A 139 -2.57 -6.55 -0.51
N ILE A 140 -2.07 -5.57 0.27
CA ILE A 140 -2.15 -5.63 1.73
C ILE A 140 -3.61 -5.57 2.18
N ALA A 141 -4.42 -4.66 1.62
CA ALA A 141 -5.84 -4.59 1.95
C ALA A 141 -6.55 -5.93 1.68
N SER A 142 -6.24 -6.57 0.55
CA SER A 142 -6.78 -7.89 0.20
C SER A 142 -6.35 -8.97 1.19
N LEU A 143 -5.10 -8.94 1.66
CA LEU A 143 -4.60 -9.85 2.69
C LEU A 143 -5.30 -9.62 4.04
N LEU A 144 -5.43 -8.36 4.46
CA LEU A 144 -6.13 -8.01 5.70
C LEU A 144 -7.63 -8.35 5.63
N GLN A 145 -8.26 -8.16 4.47
CA GLN A 145 -9.65 -8.55 4.26
C GLN A 145 -9.82 -10.08 4.29
N TRP A 146 -8.88 -10.83 3.71
CA TRP A 146 -8.88 -12.29 3.84
C TRP A 146 -8.77 -12.72 5.32
N MET A 147 -7.88 -12.09 6.11
CA MET A 147 -7.79 -12.35 7.55
C MET A 147 -9.12 -12.03 8.25
N ASN A 148 -9.74 -10.89 7.91
CA ASN A 148 -11.03 -10.45 8.45
C ASN A 148 -12.16 -11.46 8.24
N GLU A 149 -12.10 -12.21 7.15
CA GLU A 149 -13.11 -13.21 6.79
C GLU A 149 -12.82 -14.60 7.34
N ASN A 150 -11.55 -14.93 7.58
CA ASN A 150 -11.12 -16.30 7.89
C ASN A 150 -10.55 -16.48 9.30
N LEU A 151 -10.05 -15.44 9.95
CA LEU A 151 -9.36 -15.51 11.24
C LEU A 151 -10.10 -14.70 12.30
N VAL A 152 -9.81 -15.01 13.58
CA VAL A 152 -10.29 -14.22 14.74
C VAL A 152 -9.07 -13.52 15.33
N ARG A 153 -8.90 -12.23 15.04
CA ARG A 153 -7.73 -11.42 15.44
C ARG A 153 -8.09 -9.96 15.66
N HIS A 154 -7.30 -9.29 16.48
CA HIS A 154 -7.29 -7.83 16.53
C HIS A 154 -6.21 -7.31 15.57
N ILE A 155 -6.65 -6.54 14.58
CA ILE A 155 -5.78 -5.93 13.55
C ILE A 155 -5.70 -4.41 13.82
N VAL A 156 -4.50 -3.93 14.10
CA VAL A 156 -4.23 -2.48 14.21
C VAL A 156 -3.49 -2.03 12.97
N THR A 157 -3.97 -0.97 12.34
CA THR A 157 -3.27 -0.36 11.20
C THR A 157 -2.78 1.04 11.55
N ILE A 158 -1.59 1.40 11.05
CA ILE A 158 -1.01 2.73 11.13
C ILE A 158 -0.67 3.14 9.70
N GLU A 159 -1.38 4.12 9.16
CA GLU A 159 -1.38 4.46 7.74
C GLU A 159 -1.20 5.97 7.51
N ASP A 160 -0.64 6.35 6.35
CA ASP A 160 -0.47 7.75 5.96
C ASP A 160 -0.77 7.96 4.46
N PRO A 161 -2.03 8.19 4.15
CA PRO A 161 -3.26 8.05 4.95
C PRO A 161 -3.89 6.66 4.85
N VAL A 162 -5.05 6.46 5.50
CA VAL A 162 -5.91 5.29 5.30
C VAL A 162 -6.43 5.27 3.86
N GLU A 163 -6.12 4.19 3.11
CA GLU A 163 -6.56 4.01 1.71
C GLU A 163 -7.81 3.13 1.58
N TYR A 164 -7.98 2.16 2.48
CA TYR A 164 -9.11 1.25 2.52
C TYR A 164 -9.75 1.26 3.91
N GLN A 165 -11.07 1.35 3.96
CA GLN A 165 -11.82 1.21 5.21
C GLN A 165 -12.33 -0.22 5.36
N PHE A 166 -12.03 -0.83 6.51
CA PHE A 166 -12.49 -2.16 6.84
C PHE A 166 -13.72 -2.12 7.76
N THR A 167 -14.70 -2.97 7.45
CA THR A 167 -15.79 -3.31 8.39
C THR A 167 -15.40 -4.58 9.11
N SER A 168 -15.32 -4.54 10.44
CA SER A 168 -14.99 -5.72 11.27
C SER A 168 -16.00 -6.84 11.01
N LYS A 169 -15.50 -8.05 10.70
CA LYS A 169 -16.27 -9.29 10.56
C LYS A 169 -15.86 -10.26 11.66
N ARG A 170 -14.88 -11.14 11.39
CA ARG A 170 -14.30 -12.05 12.40
C ARG A 170 -13.13 -11.41 13.13
N CYS A 171 -12.45 -10.45 12.49
CA CYS A 171 -11.41 -9.64 13.12
C CYS A 171 -12.02 -8.33 13.66
N HIS A 172 -11.40 -7.81 14.72
CA HIS A 172 -11.59 -6.43 15.15
C HIS A 172 -10.55 -5.53 14.49
N PHE A 173 -10.97 -4.39 13.91
CA PHE A 173 -10.06 -3.43 13.27
C PHE A 173 -9.96 -2.14 14.08
N THR A 174 -8.71 -1.70 14.30
CA THR A 174 -8.37 -0.36 14.80
C THR A 174 -7.49 0.31 13.76
N GLN A 175 -8.08 1.19 12.92
CA GLN A 175 -7.34 1.92 11.87
C GLN A 175 -6.96 3.30 12.39
N ARG A 176 -5.66 3.65 12.28
CA ARG A 176 -5.09 4.90 12.79
C ARG A 176 -4.32 5.61 11.69
N GLN A 177 -4.62 6.87 11.47
CA GLN A 177 -3.96 7.72 10.50
C GLN A 177 -2.86 8.57 11.15
N VAL A 178 -1.67 8.58 10.54
CA VAL A 178 -0.59 9.51 10.93
C VAL A 178 -1.03 10.94 10.66
N GLY A 179 -0.64 11.85 11.55
CA GLY A 179 -1.03 13.26 11.49
C GLY A 179 -2.41 13.57 12.06
N ARG A 180 -3.26 12.54 12.28
CA ARG A 180 -4.61 12.70 12.85
C ARG A 180 -4.78 11.92 14.16
N ASP A 181 -4.54 10.62 14.13
CA ASP A 181 -4.78 9.69 15.24
C ASP A 181 -3.47 9.33 15.96
N THR A 182 -2.34 9.57 15.33
CA THR A 182 -0.98 9.40 15.87
C THR A 182 -0.01 10.34 15.19
N GLY A 183 1.09 10.70 15.86
CA GLY A 183 2.06 11.68 15.34
C GLY A 183 2.95 11.13 14.22
N THR A 184 3.47 9.91 14.38
CA THR A 184 4.37 9.24 13.41
C THR A 184 4.11 7.75 13.36
N PHE A 185 4.67 7.05 12.37
CA PHE A 185 4.63 5.59 12.28
C PHE A 185 5.25 4.94 13.53
N ALA A 186 6.42 5.40 13.98
CA ALA A 186 7.10 4.87 15.15
C ALA A 186 6.28 5.04 16.44
N ILE A 187 5.70 6.24 16.67
CA ILE A 187 4.83 6.50 17.83
C ILE A 187 3.58 5.63 17.76
N GLY A 188 2.95 5.55 16.58
CA GLY A 188 1.77 4.72 16.34
C GLY A 188 2.01 3.25 16.63
N LEU A 189 3.13 2.71 16.12
CA LEU A 189 3.52 1.31 16.30
C LEU A 189 3.80 0.98 17.78
N ARG A 190 4.58 1.81 18.49
CA ARG A 190 4.80 1.63 19.93
C ARG A 190 3.50 1.70 20.75
N SER A 191 2.59 2.57 20.37
CA SER A 191 1.27 2.65 20.99
C SER A 191 0.42 1.41 20.71
N ALA A 192 0.47 0.88 19.49
CA ALA A 192 -0.28 -0.31 19.08
C ALA A 192 0.06 -1.53 19.94
N LEU A 193 1.33 -1.73 20.32
CA LEU A 193 1.77 -2.84 21.17
C LEU A 193 1.05 -2.91 22.54
N ARG A 194 0.44 -1.81 23.01
CA ARG A 194 -0.35 -1.75 24.24
C ARG A 194 -1.86 -1.90 24.01
N GLN A 195 -2.27 -2.20 22.79
CA GLN A 195 -3.68 -2.35 22.39
C GLN A 195 -4.07 -3.82 22.20
N ALA A 196 -3.23 -4.76 22.66
CA ALA A 196 -3.39 -6.21 22.49
C ALA A 196 -3.66 -6.62 21.02
N PRO A 197 -2.84 -6.19 20.05
CA PRO A 197 -3.00 -6.57 18.65
C PRO A 197 -2.47 -7.98 18.42
N ASP A 198 -3.07 -8.73 17.50
CA ASP A 198 -2.48 -9.94 16.93
C ASP A 198 -1.71 -9.61 15.65
N VAL A 199 -2.22 -8.63 14.89
CA VAL A 199 -1.64 -8.18 13.63
C VAL A 199 -1.48 -6.66 13.64
N ILE A 200 -0.31 -6.18 13.21
CA ILE A 200 -0.04 -4.76 13.07
C ILE A 200 0.34 -4.48 11.61
N PHE A 201 -0.44 -3.65 10.92
CA PHE A 201 -0.05 -3.11 9.63
C PHE A 201 0.57 -1.73 9.82
N VAL A 202 1.82 -1.57 9.39
CA VAL A 202 2.53 -0.29 9.34
C VAL A 202 2.63 0.10 7.87
N GLY A 203 2.00 1.19 7.48
CA GLY A 203 1.89 1.61 6.09
C GLY A 203 3.22 1.56 5.35
N GLU A 204 4.28 2.07 5.95
CA GLU A 204 5.64 1.94 5.45
C GLU A 204 6.70 2.08 6.55
N ILE A 205 7.89 1.51 6.29
CA ILE A 205 9.08 1.65 7.12
C ILE A 205 10.08 2.56 6.39
N ARG A 206 10.33 3.76 6.97
CA ARG A 206 11.23 4.77 6.40
C ARG A 206 12.44 5.10 7.28
N ASP A 207 12.39 4.73 8.54
CA ASP A 207 13.37 5.12 9.54
C ASP A 207 13.76 3.97 10.46
N TYR A 208 14.90 4.14 11.14
CA TYR A 208 15.46 3.16 12.07
C TYR A 208 14.49 2.79 13.20
N GLU A 209 13.83 3.78 13.79
CA GLU A 209 12.97 3.57 14.94
C GLU A 209 11.76 2.68 14.58
N THR A 210 11.13 2.94 13.43
CA THR A 210 10.03 2.13 12.90
C THR A 210 10.51 0.73 12.54
N ALA A 211 11.70 0.61 11.90
CA ALA A 211 12.29 -0.68 11.51
C ALA A 211 12.60 -1.54 12.73
N LEU A 212 13.29 -1.00 13.73
CA LEU A 212 13.61 -1.72 14.95
C LEU A 212 12.35 -2.15 15.71
N THR A 213 11.39 -1.24 15.89
CA THR A 213 10.14 -1.54 16.61
C THR A 213 9.31 -2.60 15.89
N ALA A 214 9.30 -2.62 14.55
CA ALA A 214 8.61 -3.65 13.76
C ALA A 214 9.21 -5.05 13.99
N LEU A 215 10.54 -5.16 14.00
CA LEU A 215 11.21 -6.44 14.30
C LEU A 215 10.99 -6.87 15.75
N GLN A 216 11.07 -5.98 16.72
CA GLN A 216 10.80 -6.26 18.12
C GLN A 216 9.33 -6.69 18.35
N ALA A 217 8.38 -6.06 17.68
CA ALA A 217 6.99 -6.48 17.70
C ALA A 217 6.83 -7.91 17.18
N SER A 218 7.52 -8.23 16.08
CA SER A 218 7.52 -9.57 15.48
C SER A 218 8.13 -10.61 16.43
N GLU A 219 9.20 -10.25 17.13
CA GLU A 219 9.88 -11.11 18.12
C GLU A 219 9.00 -11.38 19.35
N THR A 220 8.21 -10.39 19.77
CA THR A 220 7.31 -10.48 20.93
C THR A 220 5.95 -11.10 20.62
N GLY A 221 5.78 -11.72 19.45
CA GLY A 221 4.63 -12.55 19.14
C GLY A 221 3.56 -11.91 18.24
N HIS A 222 3.83 -10.75 17.63
CA HIS A 222 2.91 -10.07 16.74
C HIS A 222 3.24 -10.34 15.27
N LEU A 223 2.23 -10.50 14.42
CA LEU A 223 2.42 -10.50 12.98
C LEU A 223 2.46 -9.04 12.48
N VAL A 224 3.60 -8.62 11.95
CA VAL A 224 3.76 -7.29 11.36
C VAL A 224 3.73 -7.39 9.85
N VAL A 225 2.92 -6.54 9.21
CA VAL A 225 2.87 -6.36 7.75
C VAL A 225 3.31 -4.95 7.44
N SER A 226 4.20 -4.76 6.47
CA SER A 226 4.64 -3.42 6.11
C SER A 226 5.09 -3.31 4.65
N THR A 227 5.38 -2.07 4.22
CA THR A 227 5.89 -1.79 2.88
C THR A 227 7.25 -1.10 2.93
N LEU A 228 7.99 -1.28 1.81
CA LEU A 228 9.13 -0.44 1.43
C LEU A 228 9.04 -0.13 -0.08
N HIS A 229 9.80 0.87 -0.51
CA HIS A 229 9.93 1.23 -1.92
C HIS A 229 11.19 0.59 -2.51
N SER A 230 11.17 -0.72 -2.75
CA SER A 230 12.25 -1.49 -3.38
C SER A 230 11.67 -2.35 -4.49
N GLU A 231 12.42 -2.55 -5.56
CA GLU A 231 11.93 -3.25 -6.74
C GLU A 231 12.22 -4.76 -6.72
N ARG A 232 13.22 -5.21 -5.93
CA ARG A 232 13.66 -6.59 -5.84
C ARG A 232 13.73 -7.07 -4.40
N VAL A 233 13.68 -8.37 -4.21
CA VAL A 233 13.73 -9.01 -2.88
C VAL A 233 15.03 -8.69 -2.14
N ALA A 234 16.19 -8.88 -2.80
CA ALA A 234 17.49 -8.62 -2.17
C ALA A 234 17.64 -7.14 -1.81
N ASP A 235 17.25 -6.23 -2.73
CA ASP A 235 17.29 -4.78 -2.50
C ASP A 235 16.37 -4.36 -1.34
N THR A 236 15.25 -5.07 -1.14
CA THR A 236 14.35 -4.83 -0.01
C THR A 236 15.03 -5.13 1.31
N MET A 237 15.72 -6.27 1.41
CA MET A 237 16.45 -6.67 2.61
C MET A 237 17.61 -5.72 2.88
N GLU A 238 18.38 -5.38 1.86
CA GLU A 238 19.49 -4.44 1.96
C GLU A 238 19.00 -3.06 2.42
N ARG A 239 17.93 -2.54 1.80
CA ARG A 239 17.33 -1.25 2.18
C ARG A 239 16.83 -1.26 3.62
N TYR A 240 16.21 -2.36 4.06
CA TYR A 240 15.77 -2.50 5.45
C TYR A 240 16.94 -2.43 6.42
N LEU A 241 18.03 -3.17 6.13
CA LEU A 241 19.23 -3.20 6.97
C LEU A 241 19.97 -1.86 6.97
N ASN A 242 19.97 -1.14 5.87
CA ASN A 242 20.59 0.19 5.76
C ASN A 242 19.87 1.29 6.57
N LEU A 243 18.69 1.01 7.13
CA LEU A 243 18.07 1.90 8.11
C LEU A 243 18.75 1.85 9.49
N PHE A 244 19.53 0.79 9.76
CA PHE A 244 20.21 0.63 11.04
C PHE A 244 21.52 1.37 11.07
N PRO A 245 21.79 2.14 12.15
CA PRO A 245 23.11 2.76 12.33
C PRO A 245 24.18 1.66 12.55
N ALA A 246 25.43 1.96 12.21
CA ALA A 246 26.52 0.98 12.21
C ALA A 246 26.70 0.20 13.52
N GLN A 247 26.43 0.84 14.68
CA GLN A 247 26.51 0.18 15.98
C GLN A 247 25.41 -0.87 16.19
N ASP A 248 24.26 -0.73 15.57
CA ASP A 248 23.08 -1.61 15.74
C ASP A 248 22.89 -2.55 14.54
N GLU A 249 23.72 -2.44 13.52
CA GLU A 249 23.58 -3.19 12.26
C GLU A 249 23.56 -4.71 12.49
N LYS A 250 24.49 -5.24 13.29
CA LYS A 250 24.55 -6.67 13.61
C LYS A 250 23.29 -7.15 14.34
N HIS A 251 22.73 -6.32 15.19
CA HIS A 251 21.47 -6.62 15.87
C HIS A 251 20.32 -6.66 14.89
N GLY A 252 20.21 -5.66 13.99
CA GLY A 252 19.21 -5.59 12.93
C GLY A 252 19.26 -6.79 11.98
N VAL A 253 20.46 -7.21 11.56
CA VAL A 253 20.68 -8.40 10.72
C VAL A 253 20.15 -9.67 11.40
N ASN A 254 20.48 -9.88 12.68
CA ASN A 254 20.03 -11.05 13.43
C ASN A 254 18.50 -11.05 13.62
N LEU A 255 17.92 -9.91 13.96
CA LEU A 255 16.46 -9.78 14.08
C LEU A 255 15.77 -10.04 12.74
N LEU A 256 16.23 -9.41 11.64
CA LEU A 256 15.64 -9.62 10.32
C LEU A 256 15.71 -11.08 9.90
N ALA A 257 16.87 -11.73 10.05
CA ALA A 257 17.05 -13.14 9.72
C ALA A 257 16.07 -14.05 10.45
N ASN A 258 15.76 -13.74 11.72
CA ASN A 258 14.87 -14.56 12.56
C ASN A 258 13.38 -14.21 12.38
N GLN A 259 13.05 -12.93 12.20
CA GLN A 259 11.66 -12.47 12.24
C GLN A 259 11.03 -12.30 10.85
N LEU A 260 11.81 -12.18 9.78
CA LEU A 260 11.25 -12.08 8.44
C LEU A 260 10.47 -13.36 8.11
N SER A 261 9.22 -13.21 7.71
CA SER A 261 8.39 -14.30 7.17
C SER A 261 8.61 -14.47 5.67
N GLY A 262 8.68 -13.36 4.95
CA GLY A 262 8.95 -13.31 3.54
C GLY A 262 8.83 -11.91 2.96
N VAL A 263 9.29 -11.77 1.73
CA VAL A 263 9.22 -10.55 0.93
C VAL A 263 8.48 -10.85 -0.36
N LEU A 264 7.54 -9.97 -0.72
CA LEU A 264 6.86 -9.97 -2.01
C LEU A 264 7.09 -8.60 -2.67
N CYS A 265 7.84 -8.59 -3.76
CA CYS A 265 7.97 -7.42 -4.62
C CYS A 265 6.98 -7.49 -5.75
N GLN A 266 6.39 -6.37 -6.15
CA GLN A 266 5.35 -6.35 -7.16
C GLN A 266 5.48 -5.20 -8.16
N LYS A 267 5.07 -5.48 -9.40
CA LYS A 267 4.94 -4.52 -10.50
C LYS A 267 3.58 -4.69 -11.16
N LEU A 268 2.95 -3.59 -11.54
CA LEU A 268 1.77 -3.63 -12.40
C LEU A 268 2.20 -3.37 -13.85
N VAL A 269 1.72 -4.21 -14.76
CA VAL A 269 1.97 -4.10 -16.20
C VAL A 269 0.65 -4.12 -16.95
N GLN A 270 0.64 -3.62 -18.18
CA GLN A 270 -0.55 -3.65 -19.02
C GLN A 270 -0.86 -5.10 -19.44
N SER A 271 -2.09 -5.54 -19.22
CA SER A 271 -2.57 -6.84 -19.70
C SER A 271 -3.00 -6.78 -21.18
N ALA A 272 -3.13 -7.94 -21.81
CA ALA A 272 -3.48 -8.04 -23.22
C ALA A 272 -4.90 -7.53 -23.55
N ASP A 273 -5.79 -7.52 -22.57
CA ASP A 273 -7.17 -7.00 -22.67
C ASP A 273 -7.29 -5.51 -22.33
N GLY A 274 -6.16 -4.81 -22.12
CA GLY A 274 -6.12 -3.38 -21.78
C GLY A 274 -6.24 -3.05 -20.29
N GLY A 275 -6.40 -4.06 -19.42
CA GLY A 275 -6.38 -3.90 -17.98
C GLY A 275 -4.97 -3.88 -17.39
N LEU A 276 -4.86 -4.22 -16.10
CA LEU A 276 -3.58 -4.34 -15.39
C LEU A 276 -3.38 -5.80 -14.93
N HIS A 277 -2.14 -6.26 -15.01
CA HIS A 277 -1.71 -7.56 -14.49
C HIS A 277 -0.59 -7.39 -13.48
N LEU A 278 -0.64 -8.17 -12.39
CA LEU A 278 0.34 -8.16 -11.33
C LEU A 278 1.48 -9.14 -11.61
N LEU A 279 2.68 -8.64 -11.81
CA LEU A 279 3.91 -9.43 -11.78
C LEU A 279 4.52 -9.39 -10.39
N VAL A 280 5.05 -10.51 -9.92
CA VAL A 280 5.62 -10.65 -8.59
C VAL A 280 7.00 -11.30 -8.61
N GLU A 281 7.85 -10.86 -7.71
CA GLU A 281 9.04 -11.57 -7.25
C GLU A 281 8.89 -11.80 -5.76
N HIS A 282 9.08 -13.02 -5.28
CA HIS A 282 8.90 -13.30 -3.86
C HIS A 282 9.83 -14.38 -3.35
N VAL A 283 10.05 -14.34 -2.04
CA VAL A 283 10.76 -15.38 -1.30
C VAL A 283 10.17 -15.53 0.09
N GLU A 284 10.07 -16.78 0.53
CA GLU A 284 9.81 -17.11 1.93
C GLU A 284 11.14 -17.28 2.67
N ASN A 285 11.25 -16.71 3.86
CA ASN A 285 12.43 -16.89 4.71
C ASN A 285 12.41 -18.27 5.40
N ALA A 286 12.93 -19.29 4.70
CA ALA A 286 13.02 -20.66 5.17
C ALA A 286 14.37 -21.27 4.78
N GLY A 287 14.81 -22.26 5.52
CA GLY A 287 16.05 -23.01 5.22
C GLY A 287 17.29 -22.11 5.20
N ALA A 288 18.07 -22.20 4.11
CA ALA A 288 19.33 -21.46 3.93
C ALA A 288 19.15 -19.93 3.86
N MET A 289 17.93 -19.47 3.57
CA MET A 289 17.62 -18.04 3.45
C MET A 289 17.97 -17.27 4.73
N ARG A 290 17.62 -17.84 5.90
CA ARG A 290 17.93 -17.26 7.19
C ARG A 290 19.45 -17.07 7.41
N ASP A 291 20.24 -18.08 7.02
CA ASP A 291 21.70 -18.02 7.14
C ASP A 291 22.31 -16.96 6.21
N TRP A 292 21.81 -16.85 4.98
CA TRP A 292 22.28 -15.83 4.03
C TRP A 292 21.94 -14.41 4.51
N ILE A 293 20.76 -14.19 5.07
CA ILE A 293 20.42 -12.91 5.68
C ILE A 293 21.36 -12.63 6.86
N ALA A 294 21.55 -13.59 7.76
CA ALA A 294 22.42 -13.45 8.95
C ALA A 294 23.89 -13.15 8.61
N ARG A 295 24.37 -13.61 7.43
CA ARG A 295 25.70 -13.35 6.92
C ARG A 295 25.80 -12.18 5.92
N ARG A 296 24.65 -11.53 5.62
CA ARG A 296 24.53 -10.51 4.57
C ARG A 296 24.95 -10.99 3.16
N GLU A 297 24.80 -12.27 2.90
CA GLU A 297 25.07 -12.88 1.60
C GLU A 297 23.84 -12.75 0.68
N LEU A 298 23.34 -11.53 0.49
CA LEU A 298 22.07 -11.28 -0.20
C LEU A 298 22.12 -11.67 -1.70
N GLN A 299 23.31 -11.70 -2.30
CA GLN A 299 23.52 -12.21 -3.65
C GLN A 299 23.15 -13.71 -3.80
N ASN A 300 23.27 -14.50 -2.75
CA ASN A 300 22.86 -15.91 -2.75
C ASN A 300 21.34 -16.03 -2.86
N ILE A 301 20.61 -15.07 -2.32
CA ILE A 301 19.14 -14.97 -2.41
C ILE A 301 18.71 -14.74 -3.85
N ASP A 302 19.35 -13.81 -4.56
CA ASP A 302 19.07 -13.56 -5.98
C ASP A 302 19.33 -14.81 -6.84
N GLN A 303 20.44 -15.49 -6.60
CA GLN A 303 20.76 -16.74 -7.30
C GLN A 303 19.73 -17.84 -7.01
N TYR A 304 19.30 -17.94 -5.75
CA TYR A 304 18.28 -18.93 -5.35
C TYR A 304 16.93 -18.66 -6.04
N ILE A 305 16.47 -17.43 -6.02
CA ILE A 305 15.21 -17.02 -6.69
C ILE A 305 15.29 -17.29 -8.18
N SER A 306 16.44 -17.00 -8.82
CA SER A 306 16.63 -17.19 -10.27
C SER A 306 16.61 -18.66 -10.70
N ARG A 307 16.98 -19.60 -9.84
CA ARG A 307 16.97 -21.05 -10.16
C ARG A 307 15.56 -21.61 -10.38
N GLY A 308 14.54 -21.03 -9.78
CA GLY A 308 13.14 -21.35 -10.04
C GLY A 308 12.67 -22.74 -9.65
N SER A 309 13.40 -23.44 -8.81
CA SER A 309 13.08 -24.80 -8.36
C SER A 309 12.11 -24.85 -7.17
N ASP A 310 11.87 -23.71 -6.53
CA ASP A 310 11.06 -23.62 -5.30
C ASP A 310 9.85 -22.68 -5.55
N PRO A 311 8.60 -23.16 -5.38
CA PRO A 311 7.42 -22.33 -5.53
C PRO A 311 7.34 -21.19 -4.50
N THR A 312 8.10 -21.27 -3.40
CA THR A 312 8.21 -20.21 -2.39
C THR A 312 9.22 -19.13 -2.75
N ALA A 313 9.95 -19.30 -3.89
CA ALA A 313 10.93 -18.35 -4.41
C ALA A 313 10.73 -18.20 -5.93
N VAL A 314 10.14 -17.09 -6.34
CA VAL A 314 9.81 -16.82 -7.76
C VAL A 314 10.42 -15.50 -8.16
N SER A 315 11.11 -15.45 -9.30
CA SER A 315 11.65 -14.22 -9.89
C SER A 315 10.64 -13.48 -10.76
N PHE A 316 10.86 -12.18 -11.00
CA PHE A 316 10.07 -11.45 -11.99
C PHE A 316 10.14 -12.07 -13.37
N LEU A 317 11.28 -12.62 -13.78
CA LEU A 317 11.42 -13.33 -15.06
C LEU A 317 10.44 -14.49 -15.16
N GLN A 318 10.35 -15.33 -14.13
CA GLN A 318 9.43 -16.49 -14.09
C GLN A 318 7.97 -16.03 -14.06
N SER A 319 7.66 -15.00 -13.27
CA SER A 319 6.33 -14.40 -13.23
C SER A 319 5.91 -13.85 -14.58
N THR A 320 6.84 -13.16 -15.28
CA THR A 320 6.63 -12.63 -16.64
C THR A 320 6.43 -13.75 -17.66
N LEU A 321 7.27 -14.79 -17.64
CA LEU A 321 7.13 -15.95 -18.53
C LEU A 321 5.79 -16.66 -18.36
N LYS A 322 5.38 -16.87 -17.11
CA LYS A 322 4.08 -17.49 -16.79
C LYS A 322 2.92 -16.67 -17.32
N ALA A 323 2.96 -15.34 -17.14
CA ALA A 323 1.93 -14.43 -17.64
C ALA A 323 1.88 -14.38 -19.17
N LEU A 324 3.05 -14.42 -19.84
CA LEU A 324 3.17 -14.47 -21.30
C LEU A 324 2.65 -15.80 -21.86
N GLN A 325 3.03 -16.94 -21.27
CA GLN A 325 2.55 -18.26 -21.67
C GLN A 325 1.03 -18.40 -21.49
N ALA A 326 0.48 -17.82 -20.43
CA ALA A 326 -0.95 -17.75 -20.19
C ALA A 326 -1.67 -16.72 -21.10
N LYS A 327 -0.92 -15.99 -21.96
CA LYS A 327 -1.44 -14.93 -22.85
C LYS A 327 -2.14 -13.80 -22.12
N VAL A 328 -1.83 -13.59 -20.84
CA VAL A 328 -2.37 -12.49 -20.02
C VAL A 328 -1.70 -11.17 -20.36
N ILE A 329 -0.44 -11.21 -20.77
CA ILE A 329 0.32 -10.05 -21.25
C ILE A 329 0.84 -10.29 -22.66
N THR A 330 1.11 -9.21 -23.41
CA THR A 330 1.72 -9.30 -24.74
C THR A 330 3.23 -9.49 -24.64
N GLU A 331 3.88 -9.95 -25.74
CA GLU A 331 5.34 -10.04 -25.80
C GLU A 331 6.00 -8.67 -25.62
N ALA A 332 5.42 -7.61 -26.18
CA ALA A 332 5.90 -6.25 -26.00
C ALA A 332 5.87 -5.83 -24.52
N THR A 333 4.76 -6.10 -23.82
CA THR A 333 4.65 -5.85 -22.37
C THR A 333 5.68 -6.67 -21.58
N ALA A 334 5.87 -7.96 -21.94
CA ALA A 334 6.84 -8.83 -21.30
C ALA A 334 8.27 -8.30 -21.44
N MET A 335 8.68 -7.89 -22.65
CA MET A 335 10.00 -7.31 -22.92
C MET A 335 10.22 -6.02 -22.12
N ALA A 336 9.23 -5.13 -22.06
CA ALA A 336 9.32 -3.88 -21.31
C ALA A 336 9.35 -4.08 -19.77
N SER A 337 8.91 -5.24 -19.26
CA SER A 337 8.82 -5.51 -17.82
C SER A 337 10.08 -6.10 -17.19
N VAL A 338 11.01 -6.60 -18.00
CA VAL A 338 12.26 -7.24 -17.56
C VAL A 338 13.46 -6.33 -17.76
N SER A 339 14.46 -6.46 -16.90
CA SER A 339 15.72 -5.71 -17.02
C SER A 339 16.66 -6.28 -18.10
N ASN A 340 16.47 -7.56 -18.48
CA ASN A 340 17.31 -8.25 -19.47
C ASN A 340 16.46 -9.00 -20.51
N GLU A 341 16.17 -8.32 -21.62
CA GLU A 341 15.40 -8.90 -22.74
C GLU A 341 16.04 -10.17 -23.32
N SER A 342 17.37 -10.23 -23.37
CA SER A 342 18.08 -11.40 -23.91
C SER A 342 17.86 -12.65 -23.06
N GLU A 343 17.74 -12.49 -21.75
CA GLU A 343 17.43 -13.56 -20.82
C GLU A 343 15.98 -14.03 -21.01
N LEU A 344 15.02 -13.11 -21.13
CA LEU A 344 13.63 -13.46 -21.42
C LEU A 344 13.52 -14.21 -22.75
N ARG A 345 14.21 -13.76 -23.82
CA ARG A 345 14.20 -14.46 -25.13
C ARG A 345 14.78 -15.87 -25.05
N ARG A 346 15.85 -16.08 -24.26
CA ARG A 346 16.40 -17.42 -24.03
C ARG A 346 15.40 -18.30 -23.28
N ALA A 347 14.84 -17.79 -22.21
CA ALA A 347 13.86 -18.51 -21.41
C ALA A 347 12.58 -18.87 -22.22
N MET A 348 12.11 -18.00 -23.12
CA MET A 348 11.00 -18.30 -24.05
C MET A 348 11.31 -19.48 -25.00
N ARG A 349 12.57 -19.70 -25.31
CA ARG A 349 13.03 -20.82 -26.16
C ARG A 349 13.33 -22.10 -25.37
N GLY A 350 13.11 -22.10 -24.05
CA GLY A 350 13.44 -23.21 -23.16
C GLY A 350 14.94 -23.40 -22.93
N ILE A 351 15.74 -22.38 -23.18
CA ILE A 351 17.19 -22.34 -22.95
C ILE A 351 17.40 -21.59 -21.63
N GLY A 352 17.53 -22.34 -20.54
CA GLY A 352 17.79 -21.80 -19.21
C GLY A 352 19.23 -21.95 -18.80
#